data_11ca0f5c2c88ec8f4b36bc76af04c069
#
_entry.id   11ca0f5c2c88ec8f4b36bc76af04c069
#
_cell.length_a   1.000
_cell.length_b   1.000
_cell.length_c   1.000
_cell.angle_alpha   90.00
_cell.angle_beta   90.00
_cell.angle_gamma   90.00
#
_symmetry.space_group_name_H-M   'P 1'
#
loop_
_entity.id
_entity.type
_entity.pdbx_description
1 polymer ?
#
loop_
_entity_poly.entity_id
_entity_poly.type
_entity_poly.pdbx_seq_one_letter_code
_entity_poly.pdbx_strand_id
1 'polypeptide(L)'
;MFDKTLQEFEYRKSRYSADVAIKWFVPIPDLDSNGNVIKLLPNVHSFYNQIARLNKIHKRKLSDIVLTHDTSSEFASTLDFCISEIKTVNVDIMPKIPTCDFKVIETPKLIFKDSKDSTGIQIADIIAGFLNRYVHGLLYKGIKMDTIYHATFDRIITPNRSRDPKGTNFVIPLSKQHWLFSEFNL
;
A
#
# COMPACT_ATOMS: atom_id res chain seq x y z
N MET A 1 5.58 -13.28 24.35
CA MET A 1 4.87 -12.84 23.12
C MET A 1 3.36 -12.77 23.35
N PHE A 2 2.74 -13.77 23.97
CA PHE A 2 1.30 -13.80 24.28
C PHE A 2 0.82 -12.62 25.13
N ASP A 3 1.57 -12.27 26.19
CA ASP A 3 1.16 -11.20 27.12
C ASP A 3 1.04 -9.82 26.45
N LYS A 4 1.94 -9.49 25.52
CA LYS A 4 1.86 -8.22 24.76
C LYS A 4 0.67 -8.19 23.84
N THR A 5 0.33 -9.32 23.21
CA THR A 5 -0.82 -9.43 22.32
C THR A 5 -2.12 -9.29 23.11
N LEU A 6 -2.19 -9.87 24.30
CA LEU A 6 -3.34 -9.75 25.18
C LEU A 6 -3.52 -8.32 25.69
N GLN A 7 -2.43 -7.65 26.09
CA GLN A 7 -2.45 -6.25 26.51
C GLN A 7 -2.94 -5.33 25.37
N GLU A 8 -2.46 -5.55 24.17
CA GLU A 8 -2.90 -4.80 22.99
C GLU A 8 -4.38 -5.07 22.66
N PHE A 9 -4.85 -6.31 22.80
CA PHE A 9 -6.25 -6.65 22.61
C PHE A 9 -7.14 -5.93 23.63
N GLU A 10 -6.81 -5.96 24.91
CA GLU A 10 -7.58 -5.29 25.97
C GLU A 10 -7.57 -3.76 25.78
N TYR A 11 -6.44 -3.17 25.37
CA TYR A 11 -6.35 -1.76 25.02
C TYR A 11 -7.30 -1.39 23.87
N ARG A 12 -7.35 -2.20 22.80
CA ARG A 12 -8.24 -1.97 21.66
C ARG A 12 -9.70 -2.19 22.01
N LYS A 13 -9.99 -3.21 22.81
CA LYS A 13 -11.33 -3.51 23.32
C LYS A 13 -11.89 -2.36 24.17
N SER A 14 -11.05 -1.63 24.91
CA SER A 14 -11.48 -0.44 25.66
C SER A 14 -11.89 0.74 24.79
N ARG A 15 -11.42 0.80 23.54
CA ARG A 15 -11.69 1.88 22.59
C ARG A 15 -12.70 1.52 21.50
N TYR A 16 -12.86 0.25 21.22
CA TYR A 16 -13.72 -0.27 20.14
C TYR A 16 -14.59 -1.39 20.71
N SER A 17 -15.67 -1.75 20.00
CA SER A 17 -16.43 -2.93 20.38
C SER A 17 -15.54 -4.19 20.30
N ALA A 18 -15.86 -5.20 21.10
CA ALA A 18 -15.11 -6.45 21.14
C ALA A 18 -15.02 -7.12 19.76
N ASP A 19 -16.08 -7.03 18.96
CA ASP A 19 -16.13 -7.58 17.59
C ASP A 19 -15.17 -6.86 16.63
N VAL A 20 -14.99 -5.55 16.83
CA VAL A 20 -14.01 -4.79 16.04
C VAL A 20 -12.60 -5.09 16.52
N ALA A 21 -12.37 -5.15 17.82
CA ALA A 21 -11.05 -5.46 18.37
C ALA A 21 -10.57 -6.85 17.95
N ILE A 22 -11.45 -7.86 17.95
CA ILE A 22 -11.09 -9.23 17.58
C ILE A 22 -10.65 -9.34 16.10
N LYS A 23 -11.23 -8.55 15.21
CA LYS A 23 -10.88 -8.51 13.77
C LYS A 23 -9.42 -8.11 13.53
N TRP A 24 -8.76 -7.46 14.47
CA TRP A 24 -7.35 -7.11 14.38
C TRP A 24 -6.40 -8.25 14.73
N PHE A 25 -6.88 -9.26 15.45
CA PHE A 25 -6.06 -10.35 15.99
C PHE A 25 -6.39 -11.69 15.37
N VAL A 26 -7.61 -11.86 14.88
CA VAL A 26 -8.01 -13.07 14.18
C VAL A 26 -7.86 -12.82 12.69
N PRO A 27 -6.98 -13.53 12.00
CA PRO A 27 -6.94 -13.49 10.55
C PRO A 27 -8.29 -14.07 10.06
N ILE A 28 -9.20 -13.17 9.70
CA ILE A 28 -10.42 -13.56 8.98
C ILE A 28 -9.93 -13.87 7.57
N PRO A 29 -10.10 -15.09 7.08
CA PRO A 29 -9.73 -15.40 5.72
C PRO A 29 -10.64 -14.61 4.79
N ASP A 30 -10.09 -13.62 4.09
CA ASP A 30 -10.75 -13.06 2.94
C ASP A 30 -10.78 -14.14 1.85
N LEU A 31 -11.92 -14.30 1.23
CA LEU A 31 -12.12 -15.27 0.16
C LEU A 31 -12.19 -14.52 -1.17
N ASP A 32 -11.52 -15.05 -2.19
CA ASP A 32 -11.71 -14.58 -3.57
C ASP A 32 -13.06 -15.03 -4.13
N SER A 33 -13.37 -14.64 -5.37
CA SER A 33 -14.60 -15.06 -6.07
C SER A 33 -14.76 -16.58 -6.22
N ASN A 34 -13.69 -17.35 -6.05
CA ASN A 34 -13.67 -18.82 -6.14
C ASN A 34 -13.68 -19.48 -4.74
N GLY A 35 -13.80 -18.71 -3.67
CA GLY A 35 -13.76 -19.20 -2.30
C GLY A 35 -12.36 -19.54 -1.79
N ASN A 36 -11.30 -19.14 -2.47
CA ASN A 36 -9.94 -19.31 -1.98
C ASN A 36 -9.60 -18.25 -0.92
N VAL A 37 -8.90 -18.66 0.11
CA VAL A 37 -8.45 -17.76 1.16
C VAL A 37 -7.43 -16.78 0.59
N ILE A 38 -7.81 -15.51 0.44
CA ILE A 38 -6.89 -14.43 0.19
C ILE A 38 -6.19 -14.16 1.52
N LYS A 39 -4.96 -14.62 1.66
CA LYS A 39 -4.13 -14.18 2.78
C LYS A 39 -4.02 -12.67 2.67
N LEU A 40 -4.14 -11.95 3.80
CA LEU A 40 -3.88 -10.51 3.91
C LEU A 40 -2.43 -10.22 3.49
N LEU A 41 -2.19 -10.24 2.20
CA LEU A 41 -0.89 -9.94 1.65
C LEU A 41 -0.67 -8.43 1.75
N PRO A 42 0.51 -7.98 2.13
CA PRO A 42 0.86 -6.55 2.11
C PRO A 42 0.54 -5.88 0.77
N ASN A 43 0.59 -6.64 -0.32
CA ASN A 43 0.27 -6.21 -1.67
C ASN A 43 -1.20 -5.78 -1.83
N VAL A 44 -2.15 -6.48 -1.21
CA VAL A 44 -3.58 -6.14 -1.25
C VAL A 44 -3.83 -4.81 -0.54
N HIS A 45 -3.27 -4.62 0.65
CA HIS A 45 -3.34 -3.35 1.36
C HIS A 45 -2.71 -2.20 0.58
N SER A 46 -1.55 -2.44 -0.05
CA SER A 46 -0.90 -1.45 -0.90
C SER A 46 -1.77 -1.08 -2.09
N PHE A 47 -2.44 -2.06 -2.69
CA PHE A 47 -3.34 -1.84 -3.81
C PHE A 47 -4.56 -1.01 -3.42
N TYR A 48 -5.24 -1.34 -2.31
CA TYR A 48 -6.34 -0.52 -1.79
C TYR A 48 -5.91 0.91 -1.49
N ASN A 49 -4.75 1.09 -0.87
CA ASN A 49 -4.21 2.41 -0.58
C ASN A 49 -3.91 3.20 -1.87
N GLN A 50 -3.40 2.55 -2.91
CA GLN A 50 -3.18 3.19 -4.21
C GLN A 50 -4.50 3.66 -4.84
N ILE A 51 -5.53 2.81 -4.83
CA ILE A 51 -6.85 3.19 -5.36
C ILE A 51 -7.44 4.34 -4.54
N ALA A 52 -7.40 4.28 -3.22
CA ALA A 52 -7.90 5.35 -2.35
C ALA A 52 -7.16 6.68 -2.59
N ARG A 53 -5.89 6.63 -2.91
CA ARG A 53 -5.07 7.77 -3.28
C ARG A 53 -5.47 8.36 -4.63
N LEU A 54 -5.60 7.52 -5.64
CA LEU A 54 -6.11 7.94 -6.96
C LEU A 54 -7.50 8.53 -6.83
N ASN A 55 -8.37 7.93 -6.02
CA ASN A 55 -9.71 8.41 -5.72
C ASN A 55 -9.69 9.83 -5.14
N LYS A 56 -8.74 10.12 -4.25
CA LYS A 56 -8.53 11.47 -3.70
C LYS A 56 -8.05 12.44 -4.76
N ILE A 57 -7.03 12.07 -5.55
CA ILE A 57 -6.41 12.90 -6.58
C ILE A 57 -7.42 13.25 -7.67
N HIS A 58 -8.18 12.26 -8.13
CA HIS A 58 -9.16 12.41 -9.21
C HIS A 58 -10.57 12.79 -8.70
N LYS A 59 -10.70 13.21 -7.43
CA LYS A 59 -11.96 13.69 -6.84
C LYS A 59 -13.11 12.69 -7.06
N ARG A 60 -12.82 11.40 -6.83
CA ARG A 60 -13.73 10.24 -6.97
C ARG A 60 -14.13 9.87 -8.40
N LYS A 61 -13.50 10.44 -9.42
CA LYS A 61 -13.73 10.12 -10.82
C LYS A 61 -12.66 9.13 -11.29
N LEU A 62 -12.94 7.84 -11.17
CA LEU A 62 -12.00 6.78 -11.53
C LEU A 62 -12.38 5.99 -12.77
N SER A 63 -13.57 6.21 -13.35
CA SER A 63 -14.03 5.48 -14.55
C SER A 63 -13.12 5.63 -15.76
N ASP A 64 -12.45 6.77 -15.88
CA ASP A 64 -11.54 7.06 -16.99
C ASP A 64 -10.08 6.63 -16.71
N ILE A 65 -9.83 6.11 -15.53
CA ILE A 65 -8.50 5.67 -15.13
C ILE A 65 -8.29 4.21 -15.52
N VAL A 66 -7.15 3.96 -16.17
CA VAL A 66 -6.70 2.59 -16.49
C VAL A 66 -5.48 2.28 -15.64
N LEU A 67 -5.60 1.24 -14.82
CA LEU A 67 -4.49 0.66 -14.07
C LEU A 67 -3.91 -0.47 -14.90
N THR A 68 -2.64 -0.38 -15.22
CA THR A 68 -1.94 -1.46 -15.92
C THR A 68 -1.01 -2.17 -14.94
N HIS A 69 -1.21 -3.46 -14.77
CA HIS A 69 -0.40 -4.32 -13.91
C HIS A 69 0.34 -5.35 -14.75
N ASP A 70 1.51 -5.78 -14.28
CA ASP A 70 2.22 -6.88 -14.93
C ASP A 70 1.41 -8.19 -14.83
N THR A 71 1.50 -9.01 -15.87
CA THR A 71 0.81 -10.29 -15.90
C THR A 71 1.38 -11.21 -14.81
N SER A 72 0.56 -11.49 -13.81
CA SER A 72 0.89 -12.43 -12.73
C SER A 72 -0.26 -13.39 -12.57
N SER A 73 -0.01 -14.67 -12.80
CA SER A 73 -1.01 -15.73 -12.61
C SER A 73 -1.47 -15.85 -11.15
N GLU A 74 -0.62 -15.43 -10.19
CA GLU A 74 -0.93 -15.55 -8.76
C GLU A 74 -1.81 -14.41 -8.24
N PHE A 75 -1.68 -13.20 -8.81
CA PHE A 75 -2.33 -12.01 -8.26
C PHE A 75 -3.46 -11.45 -9.12
N ALA A 76 -3.59 -11.86 -10.37
CA ALA A 76 -4.58 -11.28 -11.26
C ALA A 76 -6.00 -11.42 -10.72
N SER A 77 -6.42 -12.62 -10.34
CA SER A 77 -7.74 -12.88 -9.76
C SER A 77 -7.95 -12.15 -8.43
N THR A 78 -6.91 -12.04 -7.61
CA THR A 78 -6.98 -11.31 -6.34
C THR A 78 -7.18 -9.82 -6.54
N LEU A 79 -6.47 -9.21 -7.49
CA LEU A 79 -6.59 -7.79 -7.78
C LEU A 79 -7.94 -7.46 -8.45
N ASP A 80 -8.42 -8.32 -9.34
CA ASP A 80 -9.76 -8.19 -9.93
C ASP A 80 -10.85 -8.26 -8.86
N PHE A 81 -10.73 -9.20 -7.94
CA PHE A 81 -11.62 -9.30 -6.79
C PHE A 81 -11.55 -8.02 -5.93
N CYS A 82 -10.36 -7.51 -5.63
CA CYS A 82 -10.20 -6.27 -4.87
C CYS A 82 -10.89 -5.08 -5.55
N ILE A 83 -10.83 -4.98 -6.89
CA ILE A 83 -11.53 -3.92 -7.64
C ILE A 83 -13.05 -4.08 -7.52
N SER A 84 -13.57 -5.31 -7.60
CA SER A 84 -15.02 -5.57 -7.51
C SER A 84 -15.57 -5.21 -6.12
N GLU A 85 -14.81 -5.51 -5.08
CA GLU A 85 -15.23 -5.33 -3.69
C GLU A 85 -14.93 -3.96 -3.11
N ILE A 86 -14.13 -3.13 -3.78
CA ILE A 86 -13.67 -1.87 -3.18
C ILE A 86 -14.80 -0.90 -2.83
N LYS A 87 -15.94 -0.98 -3.52
CA LYS A 87 -17.12 -0.16 -3.23
C LYS A 87 -17.86 -0.61 -1.99
N THR A 88 -17.69 -1.85 -1.56
CA THR A 88 -18.35 -2.44 -0.38
C THR A 88 -17.59 -2.16 0.90
N VAL A 89 -16.37 -1.60 0.80
CA VAL A 89 -15.53 -1.29 1.95
C VAL A 89 -16.25 -0.31 2.88
N ASN A 90 -16.43 -0.70 4.13
CA ASN A 90 -16.99 0.19 5.14
C ASN A 90 -15.98 1.30 5.48
N VAL A 91 -16.27 2.50 5.00
CA VAL A 91 -15.38 3.67 5.12
C VAL A 91 -15.27 4.17 6.55
N ASP A 92 -16.26 3.92 7.39
CA ASP A 92 -16.31 4.44 8.76
C ASP A 92 -15.28 3.77 9.68
N ILE A 93 -14.83 2.57 9.32
CA ILE A 93 -13.79 1.84 10.05
C ILE A 93 -12.37 2.08 9.50
N MET A 94 -12.26 2.79 8.37
CA MET A 94 -10.96 3.06 7.76
C MET A 94 -10.24 4.21 8.46
N PRO A 95 -8.89 4.13 8.59
CA PRO A 95 -8.12 5.22 9.15
C PRO A 95 -8.29 6.48 8.30
N LYS A 96 -8.45 7.63 8.96
CA LYS A 96 -8.46 8.93 8.28
C LYS A 96 -7.05 9.30 7.84
N ILE A 97 -6.70 8.92 6.63
CA ILE A 97 -5.41 9.26 6.01
C ILE A 97 -5.63 10.49 5.12
N PRO A 98 -4.94 11.62 5.38
CA PRO A 98 -5.18 12.87 4.64
C PRO A 98 -4.98 12.74 3.13
N THR A 99 -4.12 11.83 2.69
CA THR A 99 -3.78 11.60 1.28
C THR A 99 -4.66 10.57 0.59
N CYS A 100 -5.59 9.93 1.30
CA CYS A 100 -6.46 8.87 0.80
C CYS A 100 -7.94 9.22 0.95
N ASP A 101 -8.76 8.76 0.01
CA ASP A 101 -10.22 8.76 0.10
C ASP A 101 -10.72 7.34 -0.21
N PHE A 102 -11.10 6.63 0.85
CA PHE A 102 -11.58 5.24 0.73
C PHE A 102 -13.04 5.14 0.28
N LYS A 103 -13.76 6.26 0.17
CA LYS A 103 -15.13 6.27 -0.36
C LYS A 103 -15.10 6.20 -1.89
N VAL A 104 -14.90 5.00 -2.42
CA VAL A 104 -14.84 4.75 -3.85
C VAL A 104 -16.25 4.62 -4.42
N ILE A 105 -16.59 5.51 -5.35
CA ILE A 105 -17.87 5.52 -6.07
C ILE A 105 -17.71 4.87 -7.45
N GLU A 106 -16.62 5.21 -8.14
CA GLU A 106 -16.26 4.67 -9.43
C GLU A 106 -15.01 3.80 -9.31
N THR A 107 -14.92 2.75 -10.09
CA THR A 107 -13.74 1.87 -10.12
C THR A 107 -12.90 2.14 -11.36
N PRO A 108 -11.58 2.14 -11.25
CA PRO A 108 -10.71 2.20 -12.41
C PRO A 108 -10.78 0.87 -13.19
N LYS A 109 -10.47 0.93 -14.47
CA LYS A 109 -10.27 -0.27 -15.28
C LYS A 109 -8.93 -0.89 -14.95
N LEU A 110 -8.91 -2.15 -14.55
CA LEU A 110 -7.67 -2.91 -14.36
C LEU A 110 -7.40 -3.72 -15.64
N ILE A 111 -6.15 -3.67 -16.13
CA ILE A 111 -5.70 -4.47 -17.25
C ILE A 111 -4.34 -5.10 -16.91
N PHE A 112 -4.14 -6.32 -17.39
CA PHE A 112 -2.88 -7.04 -17.24
C PHE A 112 -2.15 -7.05 -18.58
N LYS A 113 -0.86 -6.73 -18.56
CA LYS A 113 0.02 -6.78 -19.73
C LYS A 113 1.34 -7.44 -19.36
N ASP A 114 1.94 -8.14 -20.29
CA ASP A 114 3.33 -8.61 -20.13
C ASP A 114 4.27 -7.39 -20.06
N SER A 115 5.18 -7.38 -19.10
CA SER A 115 6.18 -6.32 -18.96
C SER A 115 7.03 -6.13 -20.21
N LYS A 116 7.23 -7.19 -21.00
CA LYS A 116 7.95 -7.11 -22.28
C LYS A 116 7.27 -6.19 -23.28
N ASP A 117 5.94 -6.09 -23.23
CA ASP A 117 5.13 -5.33 -24.16
C ASP A 117 4.69 -3.96 -23.57
N SER A 118 5.21 -3.59 -22.42
CA SER A 118 4.81 -2.35 -21.73
C SER A 118 5.99 -1.61 -21.11
N THR A 119 6.46 -0.58 -21.81
CA THR A 119 7.50 0.31 -21.29
C THR A 119 7.12 0.94 -19.93
N GLY A 120 5.83 1.23 -19.72
CA GLY A 120 5.35 1.78 -18.44
C GLY A 120 5.56 0.81 -17.28
N ILE A 121 5.29 -0.48 -17.47
CA ILE A 121 5.55 -1.51 -16.46
C ILE A 121 7.06 -1.65 -16.22
N GLN A 122 7.87 -1.71 -17.28
CA GLN A 122 9.34 -1.79 -17.15
C GLN A 122 9.91 -0.62 -16.34
N ILE A 123 9.43 0.60 -16.58
CA ILE A 123 9.86 1.77 -15.81
C ILE A 123 9.41 1.65 -14.35
N ALA A 124 8.18 1.20 -14.10
CA ALA A 124 7.68 0.99 -12.73
C ALA A 124 8.53 -0.03 -11.96
N ASP A 125 8.92 -1.14 -12.62
CA ASP A 125 9.79 -2.16 -12.03
C ASP A 125 11.18 -1.64 -11.71
N ILE A 126 11.76 -0.82 -12.60
CA ILE A 126 13.07 -0.19 -12.37
C ILE A 126 12.98 0.73 -11.14
N ILE A 127 11.94 1.56 -11.07
CA ILE A 127 11.73 2.48 -9.94
C ILE A 127 11.51 1.69 -8.64
N ALA A 128 10.64 0.70 -8.64
CA ALA A 128 10.35 -0.13 -7.48
C ALA A 128 11.61 -0.89 -7.01
N GLY A 129 12.35 -1.46 -7.95
CA GLY A 129 13.61 -2.14 -7.68
C GLY A 129 14.70 -1.22 -7.12
N PHE A 130 14.78 0.02 -7.61
CA PHE A 130 15.67 1.04 -7.05
C PHE A 130 15.28 1.40 -5.62
N LEU A 131 14.01 1.75 -5.37
CA LEU A 131 13.50 2.13 -4.06
C LEU A 131 13.71 1.01 -3.03
N ASN A 132 13.40 -0.23 -3.40
CA ASN A 132 13.59 -1.38 -2.53
C ASN A 132 15.07 -1.59 -2.15
N ARG A 133 15.97 -1.58 -3.13
CA ARG A 133 17.41 -1.75 -2.89
C ARG A 133 17.98 -0.61 -2.05
N TYR A 134 17.56 0.62 -2.31
CA TYR A 134 18.00 1.79 -1.58
C TYR A 134 17.58 1.71 -0.11
N VAL A 135 16.29 1.51 0.15
CA VAL A 135 15.77 1.40 1.53
C VAL A 135 16.36 0.20 2.25
N HIS A 136 16.44 -0.95 1.59
CA HIS A 136 17.04 -2.15 2.17
C HIS A 136 18.54 -1.97 2.49
N GLY A 137 19.27 -1.32 1.60
CA GLY A 137 20.70 -1.01 1.82
C GLY A 137 20.92 -0.16 3.04
N LEU A 138 20.16 0.91 3.19
CA LEU A 138 20.23 1.81 4.32
C LEU A 138 19.79 1.16 5.64
N LEU A 139 18.57 0.58 5.65
CA LEU A 139 17.94 0.11 6.89
C LEU A 139 18.53 -1.18 7.46
N TYR A 140 18.97 -2.08 6.60
CA TYR A 140 19.35 -3.43 7.01
C TYR A 140 20.83 -3.76 6.81
N LYS A 141 21.48 -3.10 5.86
CA LYS A 141 22.90 -3.35 5.56
C LYS A 141 23.82 -2.24 6.03
N GLY A 142 23.30 -1.09 6.46
CA GLY A 142 24.09 0.07 6.88
C GLY A 142 25.02 0.60 5.77
N ILE A 143 24.64 0.40 4.51
CA ILE A 143 25.45 0.83 3.37
C ILE A 143 25.37 2.36 3.27
N LYS A 144 26.51 3.01 3.28
CA LYS A 144 26.59 4.44 2.97
C LYS A 144 26.35 4.61 1.47
N MET A 145 25.19 5.17 1.14
CA MET A 145 24.82 5.43 -0.25
C MET A 145 25.55 6.66 -0.78
N ASP A 146 25.86 6.66 -2.07
CA ASP A 146 26.37 7.83 -2.76
C ASP A 146 25.32 8.94 -2.85
N THR A 147 25.77 10.19 -2.88
CA THR A 147 24.91 11.38 -2.96
C THR A 147 23.93 11.33 -4.11
N ILE A 148 24.31 10.74 -5.25
CA ILE A 148 23.44 10.61 -6.41
C ILE A 148 22.23 9.70 -6.11
N TYR A 149 22.41 8.63 -5.32
CA TYR A 149 21.31 7.75 -4.92
C TYR A 149 20.36 8.44 -3.95
N HIS A 150 20.89 9.22 -3.00
CA HIS A 150 20.09 10.05 -2.10
C HIS A 150 19.25 11.07 -2.89
N ALA A 151 19.88 11.83 -3.79
CA ALA A 151 19.19 12.82 -4.60
C ALA A 151 18.13 12.19 -5.52
N THR A 152 18.40 11.02 -6.08
CA THR A 152 17.45 10.28 -6.92
C THR A 152 16.26 9.79 -6.09
N PHE A 153 16.51 9.21 -4.91
CA PHE A 153 15.46 8.77 -3.99
C PHE A 153 14.56 9.94 -3.59
N ASP A 154 15.15 11.04 -3.12
CA ASP A 154 14.42 12.26 -2.73
C ASP A 154 13.54 12.77 -3.88
N ARG A 155 14.08 12.81 -5.09
CA ARG A 155 13.33 13.25 -6.27
C ARG A 155 12.15 12.36 -6.63
N ILE A 156 12.25 11.06 -6.37
CA ILE A 156 11.15 10.10 -6.63
C ILE A 156 10.06 10.24 -5.56
N ILE A 157 10.43 10.33 -4.28
CA ILE A 157 9.46 10.34 -3.17
C ILE A 157 8.85 11.72 -2.92
N THR A 158 9.60 12.80 -3.22
CA THR A 158 9.17 14.19 -3.02
C THR A 158 9.12 14.98 -4.32
N PRO A 159 8.36 14.53 -5.34
CA PRO A 159 8.25 15.28 -6.58
C PRO A 159 7.68 16.67 -6.31
N ASN A 160 8.34 17.69 -6.83
CA ASN A 160 8.01 19.11 -6.66
C ASN A 160 8.32 19.72 -5.28
N ARG A 161 9.22 19.12 -4.50
CA ARG A 161 9.62 19.61 -3.16
C ARG A 161 8.43 19.80 -2.20
N SER A 162 7.32 19.15 -2.48
CA SER A 162 6.19 19.08 -1.54
C SER A 162 6.57 18.14 -0.40
N ARG A 163 6.36 18.56 0.84
CA ARG A 163 6.54 17.70 2.03
C ARG A 163 5.58 16.51 2.06
N ASP A 164 4.65 16.45 1.11
CA ASP A 164 3.68 15.38 0.97
C ASP A 164 4.28 14.30 0.04
N PRO A 165 4.72 13.13 0.54
CA PRO A 165 5.27 12.06 -0.28
C PRO A 165 4.17 11.51 -1.19
N LYS A 166 4.08 12.05 -2.39
CA LYS A 166 3.04 11.68 -3.34
C LYS A 166 3.34 10.31 -3.95
N GLY A 167 2.69 9.30 -3.44
CA GLY A 167 2.60 8.02 -4.11
C GLY A 167 3.50 6.91 -3.62
N THR A 168 4.39 7.15 -2.66
CA THR A 168 5.25 6.10 -2.13
C THR A 168 4.75 5.63 -0.77
N ASN A 169 4.46 4.34 -0.66
CA ASN A 169 4.09 3.71 0.60
C ASN A 169 5.21 2.76 1.01
N PHE A 170 5.89 3.07 2.11
CA PHE A 170 6.93 2.22 2.68
C PHE A 170 6.34 1.34 3.78
N VAL A 171 6.30 0.04 3.55
CA VAL A 171 5.96 -0.95 4.57
C VAL A 171 7.26 -1.39 5.24
N ILE A 172 7.64 -0.69 6.30
CA ILE A 172 8.84 -0.97 7.07
C ILE A 172 8.48 -1.22 8.55
N PRO A 173 9.27 -2.01 9.28
CA PRO A 173 9.06 -2.24 10.71
C PRO A 173 9.00 -0.92 11.48
N LEU A 174 8.11 -0.82 12.45
CA LEU A 174 7.92 0.38 13.26
C LEU A 174 9.23 0.87 13.89
N SER A 175 10.08 -0.06 14.34
CA SER A 175 11.40 0.23 14.91
C SER A 175 12.37 0.93 13.93
N LYS A 176 12.08 0.89 12.63
CA LYS A 176 12.89 1.54 11.58
C LYS A 176 12.23 2.78 10.99
N GLN A 177 10.95 3.03 11.28
CA GLN A 177 10.23 4.17 10.74
C GLN A 177 10.81 5.50 11.22
N HIS A 178 11.11 5.62 12.51
CA HIS A 178 11.70 6.83 13.08
C HIS A 178 13.01 7.25 12.38
N TRP A 179 13.83 6.27 12.03
CA TRP A 179 15.07 6.54 11.33
C TRP A 179 14.79 7.08 9.91
N LEU A 180 13.88 6.46 9.17
CA LEU A 180 13.55 6.91 7.81
C LEU A 180 12.98 8.34 7.82
N PHE A 181 12.10 8.64 8.77
CA PHE A 181 11.50 9.96 8.87
C PHE A 181 12.49 11.04 9.32
N SER A 182 13.43 10.70 10.23
CA SER A 182 14.45 11.64 10.68
C SER A 182 15.49 11.93 9.59
N GLU A 183 15.88 10.94 8.80
CA GLU A 183 16.90 11.08 7.76
C GLU A 183 16.39 11.93 6.58
N PHE A 184 15.12 11.84 6.26
CA PHE A 184 14.53 12.54 5.11
C PHE A 184 13.64 13.73 5.48
N ASN A 185 13.52 14.10 6.76
CA ASN A 185 12.63 15.18 7.22
C ASN A 185 11.18 15.03 6.70
N LEU A 186 10.68 13.79 6.63
CA LEU A 186 9.35 13.45 6.15
C LEU A 186 8.27 13.58 7.23
#